data_7195c80c23f1350bc11cdd5fecdba408
#
_entry.id   7195c80c23f1350bc11cdd5fecdba408
#
_cell.length_a   1.000
_cell.length_b   1.000
_cell.length_c   1.000
_cell.angle_alpha   90.00
_cell.angle_beta   90.00
_cell.angle_gamma   90.00
#
_symmetry.space_group_name_H-M   'P 1'
#
loop_
_entity.id
_entity.type
_entity.pdbx_description
1 polymer ?
#
loop_
_entity_poly.entity_id
_entity_poly.type
_entity_poly.pdbx_seq_one_letter_code
_entity_poly.pdbx_strand_id
1 'polypeptide(L)'
;MNTSNLSIKCVRDTSVTAVVFPVLYSLLFIVALVLNSLAAWIFFSIPSTSTFVVFLKNVVVADLLMTLTIPLRVLSDAGVGSWQLRAFYCRYSAVLFYITMYISILLLGLISLDRYLKIVRPFGKCALGRVRVGQVVSAAVWVVMLSLALPNVILSDEQPKITGNKLKCSSMKSKAGLLWHEGFNYFCQVIFWGTLCLMVVCYTFISKKVYESYKASKSRSHAARRRTKAKVFVVVGVFFICFAPFHFTRVPYTLTQTRNTSPCKAQNDWYIAKETTLWLSATNVCLDPLIYVFLCKMFRRRLTATLCQKPLQKNDMDSAIVTSTQMEMTEIPINNRL
;
A
#
# COMPACT_ATOMS: atom_id res chain seq x y z
N MET A 1 -6.26 45.55 33.77
CA MET A 1 -6.00 44.14 34.04
C MET A 1 -5.72 43.45 32.73
N ASN A 2 -4.46 43.30 32.37
CA ASN A 2 -4.04 42.60 31.16
C ASN A 2 -3.97 41.11 31.48
N THR A 3 -5.00 40.37 31.12
CA THR A 3 -4.90 38.92 31.04
C THR A 3 -4.08 38.54 29.83
N SER A 4 -2.79 38.42 30.01
CA SER A 4 -1.90 37.81 29.03
C SER A 4 -2.38 36.39 28.78
N ASN A 5 -3.01 36.18 27.60
CA ASN A 5 -3.30 34.85 27.05
C ASN A 5 -1.97 34.09 26.89
N LEU A 6 -1.54 33.43 27.95
CA LEU A 6 -0.48 32.45 27.88
C LEU A 6 -1.03 31.28 27.05
N SER A 7 -0.72 31.27 25.76
CA SER A 7 -1.04 30.11 24.91
C SER A 7 -0.21 28.93 25.45
N ILE A 8 -0.84 28.14 26.31
CA ILE A 8 -0.24 26.90 26.84
C ILE A 8 0.08 26.02 25.64
N LYS A 9 1.36 25.98 25.24
CA LYS A 9 1.81 25.09 24.17
C LYS A 9 1.48 23.66 24.56
N CYS A 10 0.64 23.02 23.79
CA CYS A 10 0.27 21.61 24.00
C CYS A 10 1.52 20.73 23.97
N VAL A 11 1.85 20.14 25.10
CA VAL A 11 2.92 19.14 25.22
C VAL A 11 2.36 17.79 24.77
N ARG A 12 3.00 17.17 23.79
CA ARG A 12 2.63 15.86 23.28
C ARG A 12 3.01 14.80 24.30
N ASP A 13 2.02 14.01 24.74
CA ASP A 13 2.29 12.81 25.51
C ASP A 13 2.87 11.72 24.59
N THR A 14 4.07 11.30 24.90
CA THR A 14 4.82 10.31 24.11
C THR A 14 5.27 9.13 24.97
N SER A 15 4.80 9.01 26.19
CA SER A 15 5.20 7.95 27.13
C SER A 15 4.98 6.55 26.51
N VAL A 16 3.78 6.30 26.03
CA VAL A 16 3.42 5.03 25.35
C VAL A 16 4.04 4.93 23.97
N THR A 17 3.96 6.01 23.17
CA THR A 17 4.38 5.96 21.76
C THR A 17 5.88 5.84 21.57
N ALA A 18 6.69 6.27 22.54
CA ALA A 18 8.15 6.18 22.48
C ALA A 18 8.71 4.79 22.77
N VAL A 19 7.92 3.90 23.34
CA VAL A 19 8.33 2.52 23.65
C VAL A 19 7.58 1.52 22.76
N VAL A 20 6.25 1.62 22.71
CA VAL A 20 5.42 0.63 22.02
C VAL A 20 5.65 0.64 20.52
N PHE A 21 5.62 1.81 19.85
CA PHE A 21 5.75 1.84 18.39
C PHE A 21 7.15 1.47 17.89
N PRO A 22 8.27 1.87 18.50
CA PRO A 22 9.58 1.36 18.12
C PRO A 22 9.66 -0.17 18.14
N VAL A 23 9.11 -0.83 19.16
CA VAL A 23 9.08 -2.29 19.22
C VAL A 23 8.21 -2.88 18.11
N LEU A 24 6.99 -2.37 17.92
CA LEU A 24 6.06 -2.85 16.90
C LEU A 24 6.62 -2.65 15.48
N TYR A 25 7.24 -1.49 15.19
CA TYR A 25 7.87 -1.24 13.89
C TYR A 25 9.15 -2.04 13.68
N SER A 26 9.92 -2.35 14.73
CA SER A 26 11.09 -3.22 14.62
C SER A 26 10.71 -4.66 14.25
N LEU A 27 9.67 -5.20 14.89
CA LEU A 27 9.12 -6.52 14.52
C LEU A 27 8.59 -6.51 13.08
N LEU A 28 7.83 -5.47 12.73
CA LEU A 28 7.30 -5.31 11.38
C LEU A 28 8.43 -5.25 10.35
N PHE A 29 9.52 -4.51 10.62
CA PHE A 29 10.67 -4.38 9.75
C PHE A 29 11.31 -5.74 9.43
N ILE A 30 11.57 -6.55 10.47
CA ILE A 30 12.20 -7.87 10.30
C ILE A 30 11.33 -8.76 9.41
N VAL A 31 10.03 -8.86 9.71
CA VAL A 31 9.10 -9.70 8.95
C VAL A 31 8.95 -9.19 7.50
N ALA A 32 8.74 -7.88 7.34
CA ALA A 32 8.58 -7.27 6.04
C ALA A 32 9.84 -7.43 5.16
N LEU A 33 11.03 -7.23 5.74
CA LEU A 33 12.29 -7.37 5.01
C LEU A 33 12.47 -8.79 4.46
N VAL A 34 12.23 -9.80 5.27
CA VAL A 34 12.34 -11.20 4.86
C VAL A 34 11.33 -11.54 3.76
N LEU A 35 10.05 -11.22 3.99
CA LEU A 35 8.97 -11.56 3.05
C LEU A 35 9.11 -10.83 1.72
N ASN A 36 9.41 -9.53 1.73
CA ASN A 36 9.53 -8.75 0.49
C ASN A 36 10.84 -8.99 -0.24
N SER A 37 11.94 -9.32 0.45
CA SER A 37 13.19 -9.77 -0.20
C SER A 37 12.97 -11.09 -0.95
N LEU A 38 12.27 -12.05 -0.33
CA LEU A 38 11.87 -13.29 -0.97
C LEU A 38 10.93 -13.04 -2.16
N ALA A 39 9.94 -12.18 -1.98
CA ALA A 39 9.01 -11.81 -3.05
C ALA A 39 9.75 -11.15 -4.23
N ALA A 40 10.67 -10.23 -3.96
CA ALA A 40 11.49 -9.57 -4.97
C ALA A 40 12.33 -10.60 -5.74
N TRP A 41 13.05 -11.46 -5.03
CA TRP A 41 13.87 -12.49 -5.66
C TRP A 41 13.05 -13.39 -6.61
N ILE A 42 11.83 -13.80 -6.18
CA ILE A 42 10.95 -14.60 -7.03
C ILE A 42 10.45 -13.79 -8.22
N PHE A 43 9.93 -12.58 -8.02
CA PHE A 43 9.34 -11.78 -9.10
C PHE A 43 10.37 -11.32 -10.13
N PHE A 44 11.58 -10.98 -9.72
CA PHE A 44 12.64 -10.60 -10.66
C PHE A 44 13.19 -11.80 -11.46
N SER A 45 12.98 -13.03 -10.96
CA SER A 45 13.27 -14.28 -11.72
C SER A 45 12.16 -14.65 -12.71
N ILE A 46 10.98 -14.01 -12.64
CA ILE A 46 9.84 -14.29 -13.54
C ILE A 46 9.80 -13.23 -14.65
N PRO A 47 9.69 -13.65 -15.95
CA PRO A 47 9.55 -12.70 -17.05
C PRO A 47 8.24 -11.90 -16.93
N SER A 48 8.29 -10.62 -17.31
CA SER A 48 7.11 -9.74 -17.30
C SER A 48 6.25 -9.97 -18.54
N THR A 49 5.48 -11.06 -18.55
CA THR A 49 4.65 -11.48 -19.70
C THR A 49 3.26 -10.83 -19.71
N SER A 50 2.83 -10.21 -18.62
CA SER A 50 1.53 -9.57 -18.51
C SER A 50 1.59 -8.28 -17.69
N THR A 51 0.65 -7.37 -17.92
CA THR A 51 0.44 -6.13 -17.17
C THR A 51 0.32 -6.41 -15.66
N PHE A 52 -0.35 -7.47 -15.30
CA PHE A 52 -0.50 -7.91 -13.92
C PHE A 52 0.84 -8.17 -13.22
N VAL A 53 1.75 -8.90 -13.87
CA VAL A 53 3.09 -9.16 -13.32
C VAL A 53 3.91 -7.87 -13.21
N VAL A 54 3.75 -6.94 -14.16
CA VAL A 54 4.39 -5.62 -14.09
C VAL A 54 3.92 -4.85 -12.85
N PHE A 55 2.60 -4.78 -12.62
CA PHE A 55 2.07 -4.09 -11.44
C PHE A 55 2.54 -4.75 -10.14
N LEU A 56 2.53 -6.09 -10.04
CA LEU A 56 3.01 -6.78 -8.83
C LEU A 56 4.49 -6.51 -8.56
N LYS A 57 5.35 -6.48 -9.59
CA LYS A 57 6.76 -6.09 -9.43
C LYS A 57 6.91 -4.68 -8.84
N ASN A 58 6.09 -3.74 -9.30
CA ASN A 58 6.10 -2.37 -8.78
C ASN A 58 5.59 -2.28 -7.35
N VAL A 59 4.59 -3.08 -6.95
CA VAL A 59 4.15 -3.16 -5.54
C VAL A 59 5.29 -3.68 -4.67
N VAL A 60 5.99 -4.76 -5.07
CA VAL A 60 7.15 -5.28 -4.32
C VAL A 60 8.25 -4.23 -4.15
N VAL A 61 8.53 -3.44 -5.20
CA VAL A 61 9.49 -2.32 -5.09
C VAL A 61 9.02 -1.27 -4.10
N ALA A 62 7.74 -0.88 -4.14
CA ALA A 62 7.18 0.09 -3.22
C ALA A 62 7.23 -0.42 -1.76
N ASP A 63 6.90 -1.69 -1.53
CA ASP A 63 6.93 -2.34 -0.22
C ASP A 63 8.35 -2.44 0.35
N LEU A 64 9.34 -2.76 -0.49
CA LEU A 64 10.75 -2.76 -0.09
C LEU A 64 11.23 -1.35 0.29
N LEU A 65 10.92 -0.34 -0.54
CA LEU A 65 11.28 1.04 -0.23
C LEU A 65 10.61 1.52 1.07
N MET A 66 9.34 1.20 1.27
CA MET A 66 8.63 1.49 2.52
C MET A 66 9.31 0.79 3.70
N THR A 67 9.64 -0.50 3.57
CA THR A 67 10.33 -1.29 4.60
C THR A 67 11.67 -0.65 4.98
N LEU A 68 12.47 -0.19 4.02
CA LEU A 68 13.75 0.45 4.26
C LEU A 68 13.64 1.81 5.00
N THR A 69 12.48 2.45 5.02
CA THR A 69 12.25 3.67 5.81
C THR A 69 11.98 3.40 7.29
N ILE A 70 11.58 2.17 7.64
CA ILE A 70 11.14 1.81 9.01
C ILE A 70 12.26 1.97 10.06
N PRO A 71 13.52 1.58 9.83
CA PRO A 71 14.59 1.76 10.82
C PRO A 71 14.78 3.22 11.24
N LEU A 72 14.74 4.17 10.29
CA LEU A 72 14.85 5.60 10.61
C LEU A 72 13.65 6.09 11.43
N ARG A 73 12.47 5.54 11.19
CA ARG A 73 11.28 5.79 11.99
C ARG A 73 11.45 5.29 13.41
N VAL A 74 11.91 4.04 13.58
CA VAL A 74 12.17 3.44 14.91
C VAL A 74 13.12 4.30 15.73
N LEU A 75 14.24 4.74 15.14
CA LEU A 75 15.21 5.60 15.80
C LEU A 75 14.60 6.96 16.19
N SER A 76 13.82 7.56 15.29
CA SER A 76 13.16 8.83 15.54
C SER A 76 12.10 8.73 16.65
N ASP A 77 11.28 7.68 16.65
CA ASP A 77 10.19 7.49 17.62
C ASP A 77 10.74 7.11 19.01
N ALA A 78 11.80 6.31 19.06
CA ALA A 78 12.53 5.98 20.31
C ALA A 78 13.27 7.18 20.91
N GLY A 79 13.42 8.26 20.14
CA GLY A 79 14.15 9.42 20.61
C GLY A 79 15.66 9.23 20.60
N VAL A 80 16.17 8.24 19.91
CA VAL A 80 17.60 7.93 19.76
C VAL A 80 18.19 8.72 18.59
N GLY A 81 19.41 9.17 18.76
CA GLY A 81 20.16 9.91 17.73
C GLY A 81 20.07 11.43 17.82
N SER A 82 20.80 12.09 16.93
CA SER A 82 20.89 13.54 16.88
C SER A 82 19.64 14.20 16.30
N TRP A 83 19.50 15.51 16.51
CA TRP A 83 18.41 16.29 15.91
C TRP A 83 18.47 16.26 14.36
N GLN A 84 19.67 16.17 13.78
CA GLN A 84 19.86 16.05 12.33
C GLN A 84 19.25 14.77 11.77
N LEU A 85 19.41 13.63 12.47
CA LEU A 85 18.81 12.36 12.08
C LEU A 85 17.28 12.46 12.07
N ARG A 86 16.70 13.11 13.08
CA ARG A 86 15.26 13.35 13.15
C ARG A 86 14.75 14.29 12.05
N ALA A 87 15.53 15.35 11.76
CA ALA A 87 15.23 16.26 10.65
C ALA A 87 15.27 15.53 9.31
N PHE A 88 16.28 14.68 9.09
CA PHE A 88 16.38 13.82 7.90
C PHE A 88 15.18 12.87 7.79
N TYR A 89 14.81 12.21 8.88
CA TYR A 89 13.62 11.37 8.91
C TYR A 89 12.36 12.15 8.52
N CYS A 90 12.10 13.30 9.15
CA CYS A 90 10.92 14.12 8.88
C CYS A 90 10.85 14.63 7.43
N ARG A 91 12.00 15.02 6.88
CA ARG A 91 12.08 15.65 5.56
C ARG A 91 12.02 14.64 4.42
N TYR A 92 12.70 13.50 4.55
CA TYR A 92 12.86 12.52 3.46
C TYR A 92 12.18 11.19 3.74
N SER A 93 12.56 10.52 4.84
CA SER A 93 12.14 9.15 5.11
C SER A 93 10.63 9.04 5.33
N ALA A 94 10.04 9.95 6.12
CA ALA A 94 8.59 9.97 6.35
C ALA A 94 7.82 10.28 5.06
N VAL A 95 8.33 11.17 4.20
CA VAL A 95 7.72 11.47 2.90
C VAL A 95 7.76 10.22 2.01
N LEU A 96 8.92 9.55 1.92
CA LEU A 96 9.08 8.33 1.14
C LEU A 96 8.14 7.22 1.63
N PHE A 97 8.03 7.03 2.96
CA PHE A 97 7.11 6.07 3.57
C PHE A 97 5.66 6.27 3.11
N TYR A 98 5.15 7.51 3.18
CA TYR A 98 3.77 7.79 2.76
C TYR A 98 3.57 7.61 1.26
N ILE A 99 4.52 8.04 0.44
CA ILE A 99 4.40 7.95 -1.02
C ILE A 99 4.38 6.51 -1.49
N THR A 100 5.29 5.69 -0.99
CA THR A 100 5.33 4.27 -1.35
C THR A 100 4.04 3.56 -0.94
N MET A 101 3.45 3.90 0.21
CA MET A 101 2.13 3.42 0.62
C MET A 101 1.04 3.79 -0.41
N TYR A 102 0.98 5.04 -0.88
CA TYR A 102 -0.03 5.45 -1.87
C TYR A 102 0.24 4.89 -3.27
N ILE A 103 1.51 4.67 -3.64
CA ILE A 103 1.86 3.96 -4.87
C ILE A 103 1.34 2.51 -4.80
N SER A 104 1.53 1.80 -3.69
CA SER A 104 0.98 0.45 -3.49
C SER A 104 -0.54 0.45 -3.56
N ILE A 105 -1.23 1.41 -2.92
CA ILE A 105 -2.70 1.57 -3.00
C ILE A 105 -3.17 1.71 -4.45
N LEU A 106 -2.55 2.61 -5.24
CA LEU A 106 -2.91 2.83 -6.65
C LEU A 106 -2.64 1.58 -7.51
N LEU A 107 -1.50 0.93 -7.32
CA LEU A 107 -1.14 -0.28 -8.06
C LEU A 107 -2.08 -1.45 -7.73
N LEU A 108 -2.51 -1.62 -6.50
CA LEU A 108 -3.52 -2.62 -6.10
C LEU A 108 -4.88 -2.34 -6.77
N GLY A 109 -5.26 -1.07 -6.89
CA GLY A 109 -6.43 -0.66 -7.66
C GLY A 109 -6.31 -1.01 -9.15
N LEU A 110 -5.15 -0.74 -9.76
CA LEU A 110 -4.87 -1.08 -11.16
C LEU A 110 -4.84 -2.60 -11.39
N ILE A 111 -4.32 -3.38 -10.44
CA ILE A 111 -4.38 -4.84 -10.45
C ILE A 111 -5.84 -5.32 -10.48
N SER A 112 -6.69 -4.72 -9.66
CA SER A 112 -8.11 -5.06 -9.60
C SER A 112 -8.83 -4.73 -10.90
N LEU A 113 -8.51 -3.60 -11.51
CA LEU A 113 -9.02 -3.19 -12.83
C LEU A 113 -8.53 -4.13 -13.95
N ASP A 114 -7.24 -4.49 -13.96
CA ASP A 114 -6.69 -5.45 -14.93
C ASP A 114 -7.41 -6.81 -14.85
N ARG A 115 -7.67 -7.29 -13.64
CA ARG A 115 -8.44 -8.52 -13.43
C ARG A 115 -9.89 -8.40 -13.92
N TYR A 116 -10.54 -7.28 -13.62
CA TYR A 116 -11.90 -7.03 -14.10
C TYR A 116 -11.97 -7.05 -15.63
N LEU A 117 -11.07 -6.34 -16.31
CA LEU A 117 -11.06 -6.27 -17.77
C LEU A 117 -10.82 -7.64 -18.42
N LYS A 118 -9.91 -8.45 -17.86
CA LYS A 118 -9.60 -9.78 -18.39
C LYS A 118 -10.70 -10.81 -18.14
N ILE A 119 -11.40 -10.74 -17.01
CA ILE A 119 -12.40 -11.75 -16.63
C ILE A 119 -13.80 -11.38 -17.12
N VAL A 120 -14.20 -10.12 -17.01
CA VAL A 120 -15.57 -9.69 -17.31
C VAL A 120 -15.72 -9.24 -18.76
N ARG A 121 -14.67 -8.64 -19.36
CA ARG A 121 -14.67 -8.12 -20.74
C ARG A 121 -13.54 -8.70 -21.60
N PRO A 122 -13.46 -10.05 -21.79
CA PRO A 122 -12.32 -10.70 -22.42
C PRO A 122 -12.13 -10.34 -23.91
N PHE A 123 -13.20 -9.89 -24.58
CA PHE A 123 -13.20 -9.58 -26.04
C PHE A 123 -12.90 -8.13 -26.38
N GLY A 124 -12.75 -7.25 -25.39
CA GLY A 124 -12.32 -5.88 -25.66
C GLY A 124 -10.84 -5.85 -26.09
N LYS A 125 -10.53 -5.23 -27.24
CA LYS A 125 -9.14 -4.85 -27.60
C LYS A 125 -8.62 -3.77 -26.64
N CYS A 126 -8.60 -4.08 -25.33
CA CYS A 126 -8.18 -3.10 -24.34
C CYS A 126 -6.65 -2.97 -24.40
N ALA A 127 -6.18 -1.77 -24.73
CA ALA A 127 -4.75 -1.45 -24.76
C ALA A 127 -4.07 -1.78 -23.42
N LEU A 128 -4.83 -1.77 -22.32
CA LEU A 128 -4.33 -2.09 -20.96
C LEU A 128 -3.75 -3.53 -20.82
N GLY A 129 -4.11 -4.45 -21.70
CA GLY A 129 -3.56 -5.82 -21.70
C GLY A 129 -2.11 -5.94 -22.20
N ARG A 130 -1.57 -4.89 -22.81
CA ARG A 130 -0.20 -4.88 -23.33
C ARG A 130 0.80 -4.58 -22.21
N VAL A 131 1.86 -5.37 -22.10
CA VAL A 131 2.94 -5.20 -21.09
C VAL A 131 3.51 -3.78 -21.11
N ARG A 132 3.75 -3.20 -22.29
CA ARG A 132 4.25 -1.83 -22.45
C ARG A 132 3.32 -0.79 -21.80
N VAL A 133 2.01 -0.96 -21.93
CA VAL A 133 1.03 -0.05 -21.29
C VAL A 133 1.12 -0.17 -19.76
N GLY A 134 1.25 -1.39 -19.24
CA GLY A 134 1.45 -1.60 -17.82
C GLY A 134 2.72 -0.92 -17.29
N GLN A 135 3.82 -0.97 -18.05
CA GLN A 135 5.07 -0.29 -17.71
C GLN A 135 4.90 1.23 -17.70
N VAL A 136 4.28 1.81 -18.74
CA VAL A 136 4.02 3.25 -18.86
C VAL A 136 3.11 3.74 -17.73
N VAL A 137 2.02 3.02 -17.45
CA VAL A 137 1.09 3.37 -16.36
C VAL A 137 1.77 3.30 -15.00
N SER A 138 2.58 2.25 -14.75
CA SER A 138 3.36 2.16 -13.50
C SER A 138 4.34 3.33 -13.38
N ALA A 139 5.09 3.63 -14.43
CA ALA A 139 6.01 4.76 -14.45
C ALA A 139 5.28 6.10 -14.19
N ALA A 140 4.12 6.29 -14.81
CA ALA A 140 3.29 7.48 -14.58
C ALA A 140 2.85 7.59 -13.10
N VAL A 141 2.44 6.49 -12.47
CA VAL A 141 2.09 6.47 -11.03
C VAL A 141 3.29 6.92 -10.19
N TRP A 142 4.49 6.37 -10.43
CA TRP A 142 5.71 6.77 -9.73
C TRP A 142 6.04 8.26 -9.93
N VAL A 143 6.07 8.73 -11.17
CA VAL A 143 6.41 10.12 -11.50
C VAL A 143 5.41 11.09 -10.86
N VAL A 144 4.11 10.85 -11.02
CA VAL A 144 3.06 11.73 -10.46
C VAL A 144 3.16 11.78 -8.93
N MET A 145 3.26 10.63 -8.27
CA MET A 145 3.32 10.59 -6.81
C MET A 145 4.60 11.24 -6.25
N LEU A 146 5.75 11.01 -6.88
CA LEU A 146 7.01 11.65 -6.48
C LEU A 146 6.98 13.17 -6.72
N SER A 147 6.43 13.63 -7.86
CA SER A 147 6.30 15.06 -8.15
C SER A 147 5.39 15.78 -7.15
N LEU A 148 4.26 15.18 -6.78
CA LEU A 148 3.34 15.73 -5.78
C LEU A 148 3.92 15.71 -4.35
N ALA A 149 4.88 14.83 -4.10
CA ALA A 149 5.57 14.75 -2.83
C ALA A 149 6.70 15.78 -2.67
N LEU A 150 7.31 16.17 -3.78
CA LEU A 150 8.48 17.04 -3.78
C LEU A 150 8.30 18.33 -2.97
N PRO A 151 7.17 19.05 -3.05
CA PRO A 151 6.95 20.23 -2.21
C PRO A 151 6.96 19.93 -0.69
N ASN A 152 6.57 18.72 -0.27
CA ASN A 152 6.69 18.34 1.15
C ASN A 152 8.15 18.23 1.61
N VAL A 153 9.07 17.96 0.71
CA VAL A 153 10.52 17.92 0.97
C VAL A 153 11.10 19.33 0.94
N ILE A 154 10.76 20.10 -0.10
CA ILE A 154 11.34 21.45 -0.33
C ILE A 154 10.86 22.44 0.74
N LEU A 155 9.57 22.44 1.08
CA LEU A 155 8.95 23.36 2.02
C LEU A 155 9.10 22.92 3.49
N SER A 156 10.01 22.01 3.80
CA SER A 156 10.34 21.51 5.14
C SER A 156 11.79 21.86 5.50
N ASP A 157 12.16 23.13 5.37
CA ASP A 157 13.51 23.64 5.60
C ASP A 157 13.62 24.63 6.78
N GLU A 158 12.51 24.92 7.47
CA GLU A 158 12.57 25.75 8.67
C GLU A 158 13.38 25.05 9.77
N GLN A 159 14.17 25.87 10.48
CA GLN A 159 14.93 25.35 11.63
C GLN A 159 13.98 24.74 12.67
N PRO A 160 14.27 23.52 13.13
CA PRO A 160 13.40 22.83 14.06
C PRO A 160 13.30 23.59 15.38
N LYS A 161 12.09 24.03 15.73
CA LYS A 161 11.81 24.55 17.07
C LYS A 161 11.79 23.36 18.03
N ILE A 162 12.91 23.10 18.68
CA ILE A 162 13.06 22.05 19.69
C ILE A 162 12.29 22.51 20.93
N THR A 163 11.09 21.96 21.12
CA THR A 163 10.32 22.16 22.34
C THR A 163 10.41 20.86 23.16
N GLY A 164 11.32 20.82 24.14
CA GLY A 164 11.67 19.62 24.85
C GLY A 164 12.51 18.64 24.00
N ASN A 165 12.58 17.37 24.39
CA ASN A 165 13.43 16.37 23.73
C ASN A 165 12.89 15.81 22.41
N LYS A 166 11.81 16.37 21.83
CA LYS A 166 11.17 15.82 20.63
C LYS A 166 10.82 16.87 19.58
N LEU A 167 11.28 16.60 18.35
CA LEU A 167 10.99 17.36 17.16
C LEU A 167 9.63 16.95 16.59
N LYS A 168 8.71 17.92 16.41
CA LYS A 168 7.48 17.70 15.62
C LYS A 168 7.79 17.96 14.15
N CYS A 169 7.62 16.98 13.26
CA CYS A 169 7.87 17.16 11.82
C CYS A 169 7.09 18.35 11.21
N SER A 170 5.90 18.66 11.74
CA SER A 170 5.14 19.84 11.28
C SER A 170 5.79 21.16 11.61
N SER A 171 6.66 21.24 12.64
CA SER A 171 7.36 22.48 13.02
C SER A 171 8.49 22.88 12.06
N MET A 172 8.89 21.96 11.17
CA MET A 172 9.89 22.23 10.12
C MET A 172 9.25 22.77 8.84
N LYS A 173 7.90 22.77 8.75
CA LYS A 173 7.20 23.21 7.56
C LYS A 173 6.92 24.71 7.62
N SER A 174 7.19 25.41 6.51
CA SER A 174 6.76 26.77 6.29
C SER A 174 5.21 26.87 6.26
N LYS A 175 4.65 28.08 6.32
CA LYS A 175 3.19 28.26 6.18
C LYS A 175 2.66 27.68 4.87
N ALA A 176 3.37 27.90 3.76
CA ALA A 176 3.05 27.30 2.46
C ALA A 176 3.16 25.77 2.50
N GLY A 177 4.19 25.24 3.19
CA GLY A 177 4.37 23.80 3.39
C GLY A 177 3.27 23.14 4.21
N LEU A 178 2.69 23.83 5.18
CA LEU A 178 1.53 23.34 5.94
C LEU A 178 0.26 23.31 5.09
N LEU A 179 0.01 24.35 4.29
CA LEU A 179 -1.13 24.38 3.34
C LEU A 179 -1.00 23.27 2.30
N TRP A 180 0.20 23.11 1.72
CA TRP A 180 0.46 22.00 0.78
C TRP A 180 0.24 20.65 1.43
N HIS A 181 0.73 20.46 2.64
CA HIS A 181 0.55 19.24 3.39
C HIS A 181 -0.92 18.90 3.64
N GLU A 182 -1.74 19.89 3.99
CA GLU A 182 -3.18 19.72 4.17
C GLU A 182 -3.84 19.34 2.84
N GLY A 183 -3.60 20.09 1.76
CA GLY A 183 -4.13 19.80 0.43
C GLY A 183 -3.71 18.43 -0.10
N PHE A 184 -2.44 18.07 0.08
CA PHE A 184 -1.92 16.76 -0.30
C PHE A 184 -2.58 15.61 0.49
N ASN A 185 -2.91 15.82 1.77
CA ASN A 185 -3.66 14.82 2.54
C ASN A 185 -5.08 14.63 2.01
N TYR A 186 -5.79 15.70 1.62
CA TYR A 186 -7.11 15.55 0.99
C TYR A 186 -7.02 14.83 -0.36
N PHE A 187 -6.02 15.16 -1.17
CA PHE A 187 -5.76 14.43 -2.42
C PHE A 187 -5.54 12.92 -2.16
N CYS A 188 -4.75 12.59 -1.16
CA CYS A 188 -4.52 11.20 -0.74
C CYS A 188 -5.80 10.50 -0.26
N GLN A 189 -6.72 11.23 0.39
CA GLN A 189 -8.06 10.70 0.73
C GLN A 189 -8.85 10.33 -0.53
N VAL A 190 -8.87 11.22 -1.53
CA VAL A 190 -9.57 10.95 -2.79
C VAL A 190 -8.98 9.71 -3.48
N ILE A 191 -7.65 9.57 -3.52
CA ILE A 191 -6.98 8.37 -4.06
C ILE A 191 -7.47 7.12 -3.33
N PHE A 192 -7.42 7.10 -2.00
CA PHE A 192 -7.78 5.91 -1.23
C PHE A 192 -9.23 5.51 -1.44
N TRP A 193 -10.17 6.44 -1.19
CA TRP A 193 -11.60 6.14 -1.30
C TRP A 193 -12.00 5.80 -2.73
N GLY A 194 -11.44 6.49 -3.73
CA GLY A 194 -11.64 6.17 -5.15
C GLY A 194 -11.12 4.78 -5.51
N THR A 195 -9.92 4.42 -5.02
CA THR A 195 -9.36 3.08 -5.24
C THR A 195 -10.18 2.00 -4.54
N LEU A 196 -10.62 2.23 -3.31
CA LEU A 196 -11.48 1.29 -2.59
C LEU A 196 -12.80 1.06 -3.33
N CYS A 197 -13.48 2.13 -3.77
CA CYS A 197 -14.69 2.02 -4.58
C CYS A 197 -14.44 1.24 -5.87
N LEU A 198 -13.35 1.55 -6.59
CA LEU A 198 -12.97 0.83 -7.82
C LEU A 198 -12.78 -0.66 -7.54
N MET A 199 -12.06 -1.02 -6.47
CA MET A 199 -11.83 -2.41 -6.09
C MET A 199 -13.14 -3.13 -5.78
N VAL A 200 -14.01 -2.55 -4.96
CA VAL A 200 -15.33 -3.12 -4.62
C VAL A 200 -16.16 -3.37 -5.87
N VAL A 201 -16.23 -2.39 -6.77
CA VAL A 201 -16.96 -2.52 -8.04
C VAL A 201 -16.36 -3.63 -8.91
N CYS A 202 -15.05 -3.61 -9.14
CA CYS A 202 -14.36 -4.62 -9.96
C CYS A 202 -14.59 -6.03 -9.43
N TYR A 203 -14.39 -6.25 -8.13
CA TYR A 203 -14.53 -7.56 -7.52
C TYR A 203 -15.97 -8.02 -7.40
N THR A 204 -16.94 -7.13 -7.30
CA THR A 204 -18.37 -7.47 -7.38
C THR A 204 -18.72 -8.03 -8.75
N PHE A 205 -18.31 -7.36 -9.83
CA PHE A 205 -18.54 -7.86 -11.19
C PHE A 205 -17.79 -9.14 -11.50
N ILE A 206 -16.54 -9.28 -11.05
CA ILE A 206 -15.77 -10.53 -11.17
C ILE A 206 -16.50 -11.66 -10.46
N SER A 207 -16.97 -11.45 -9.23
CA SER A 207 -17.70 -12.43 -8.46
C SER A 207 -19.00 -12.85 -9.13
N LYS A 208 -19.75 -11.90 -9.71
CA LYS A 208 -20.97 -12.17 -10.48
C LYS A 208 -20.66 -13.00 -11.71
N LYS A 209 -19.67 -12.61 -12.51
CA LYS A 209 -19.30 -13.34 -13.73
C LYS A 209 -18.85 -14.78 -13.46
N VAL A 210 -18.01 -14.94 -12.43
CA VAL A 210 -17.56 -16.26 -11.96
C VAL A 210 -18.76 -17.10 -11.50
N TYR A 211 -19.70 -16.51 -10.76
CA TYR A 211 -20.92 -17.20 -10.34
C TYR A 211 -21.77 -17.69 -11.53
N GLU A 212 -22.01 -16.84 -12.54
CA GLU A 212 -22.75 -17.17 -13.76
C GLU A 212 -22.08 -18.33 -14.52
N SER A 213 -20.74 -18.28 -14.66
CA SER A 213 -19.97 -19.35 -15.31
C SER A 213 -20.11 -20.70 -14.57
N TYR A 214 -20.07 -20.70 -13.24
CA TYR A 214 -20.29 -21.94 -12.46
C TYR A 214 -21.72 -22.46 -12.54
N LYS A 215 -22.72 -21.57 -12.67
CA LYS A 215 -24.13 -21.99 -12.85
C LYS A 215 -24.33 -22.65 -14.21
N ALA A 216 -23.67 -22.15 -15.26
CA ALA A 216 -23.76 -22.71 -16.60
C ALA A 216 -23.04 -24.07 -16.75
N SER A 217 -22.01 -24.34 -15.96
CA SER A 217 -21.23 -25.59 -15.99
C SER A 217 -21.73 -26.56 -14.94
N LYS A 218 -22.60 -27.53 -15.35
CA LYS A 218 -23.19 -28.58 -14.46
C LYS A 218 -22.18 -29.46 -13.71
N SER A 219 -20.88 -29.41 -14.05
CA SER A 219 -19.84 -30.36 -13.61
C SER A 219 -18.85 -29.84 -12.56
N ARG A 220 -18.91 -28.56 -12.14
CA ARG A 220 -17.87 -28.03 -11.25
C ARG A 220 -18.30 -27.92 -9.78
N SER A 221 -17.43 -28.46 -8.91
CA SER A 221 -17.66 -28.59 -7.48
C SER A 221 -17.89 -27.26 -6.74
N HIS A 222 -18.84 -27.26 -5.79
CA HIS A 222 -19.08 -26.17 -4.84
C HIS A 222 -17.79 -25.64 -4.14
N ALA A 223 -16.77 -26.49 -4.00
CA ALA A 223 -15.49 -26.13 -3.39
C ALA A 223 -14.69 -25.12 -4.21
N ALA A 224 -14.65 -25.24 -5.54
CA ALA A 224 -13.93 -24.30 -6.41
C ALA A 224 -14.57 -22.90 -6.38
N ARG A 225 -15.90 -22.83 -6.39
CA ARG A 225 -16.67 -21.59 -6.24
C ARG A 225 -16.38 -20.90 -4.91
N ARG A 226 -16.37 -21.64 -3.79
CA ARG A 226 -16.08 -21.11 -2.46
C ARG A 226 -14.66 -20.54 -2.39
N ARG A 227 -13.67 -21.22 -3.00
CA ARG A 227 -12.27 -20.78 -3.04
C ARG A 227 -12.11 -19.47 -3.81
N THR A 228 -12.78 -19.30 -4.96
CA THR A 228 -12.67 -18.05 -5.75
C THR A 228 -13.30 -16.87 -5.02
N LYS A 229 -14.49 -17.06 -4.41
CA LYS A 229 -15.11 -16.02 -3.57
C LYS A 229 -14.20 -15.64 -2.39
N ALA A 230 -13.65 -16.63 -1.69
CA ALA A 230 -12.74 -16.38 -0.56
C ALA A 230 -11.54 -15.54 -0.96
N LYS A 231 -10.90 -15.80 -2.12
CA LYS A 231 -9.75 -15.00 -2.61
C LYS A 231 -10.12 -13.54 -2.81
N VAL A 232 -11.28 -13.26 -3.39
CA VAL A 232 -11.77 -11.89 -3.62
C VAL A 232 -12.00 -11.17 -2.29
N PHE A 233 -12.70 -11.79 -1.36
CA PHE A 233 -12.98 -11.21 -0.05
C PHE A 233 -11.71 -10.96 0.76
N VAL A 234 -10.71 -11.85 0.67
CA VAL A 234 -9.44 -11.67 1.37
C VAL A 234 -8.73 -10.41 0.86
N VAL A 235 -8.62 -10.20 -0.45
CA VAL A 235 -7.91 -9.05 -1.00
C VAL A 235 -8.57 -7.72 -0.61
N VAL A 236 -9.89 -7.61 -0.82
CA VAL A 236 -10.64 -6.39 -0.46
C VAL A 236 -10.67 -6.19 1.06
N GLY A 237 -10.84 -7.28 1.82
CA GLY A 237 -10.88 -7.23 3.28
C GLY A 237 -9.54 -6.78 3.88
N VAL A 238 -8.43 -7.33 3.42
CA VAL A 238 -7.08 -6.91 3.84
C VAL A 238 -6.86 -5.44 3.51
N PHE A 239 -7.16 -5.02 2.28
CA PHE A 239 -7.02 -3.62 1.86
C PHE A 239 -7.85 -2.68 2.76
N PHE A 240 -9.12 -3.02 3.03
CA PHE A 240 -9.99 -2.23 3.89
C PHE A 240 -9.47 -2.17 5.34
N ILE A 241 -9.16 -3.33 5.94
CA ILE A 241 -8.72 -3.42 7.34
C ILE A 241 -7.39 -2.68 7.55
N CYS A 242 -6.45 -2.80 6.62
CA CYS A 242 -5.17 -2.13 6.74
C CYS A 242 -5.28 -0.61 6.56
N PHE A 243 -5.99 -0.15 5.54
CA PHE A 243 -5.90 1.25 5.15
C PHE A 243 -7.06 2.13 5.62
N ALA A 244 -8.31 1.63 5.72
CA ALA A 244 -9.45 2.46 6.06
C ALA A 244 -9.33 3.12 7.45
N PRO A 245 -8.89 2.45 8.52
CA PRO A 245 -8.75 3.09 9.82
C PRO A 245 -7.80 4.29 9.80
N PHE A 246 -6.68 4.19 9.08
CA PHE A 246 -5.75 5.29 8.92
C PHE A 246 -6.38 6.48 8.20
N HIS A 247 -7.14 6.25 7.14
CA HIS A 247 -7.77 7.32 6.36
C HIS A 247 -8.90 8.01 7.15
N PHE A 248 -9.59 7.32 8.05
CA PHE A 248 -10.54 7.94 8.97
C PHE A 248 -9.85 8.84 10.01
N THR A 249 -8.69 8.46 10.53
CA THR A 249 -8.00 9.23 11.58
C THR A 249 -7.12 10.34 11.02
N ARG A 250 -6.70 10.23 9.75
CA ARG A 250 -5.72 11.14 9.14
C ARG A 250 -6.24 12.57 9.00
N VAL A 251 -7.48 12.77 8.58
CA VAL A 251 -8.06 14.11 8.39
C VAL A 251 -8.21 14.85 9.71
N PRO A 252 -8.90 14.31 10.74
CA PRO A 252 -8.98 14.97 12.03
C PRO A 252 -7.60 15.32 12.62
N TYR A 253 -6.65 14.40 12.55
CA TYR A 253 -5.29 14.66 13.00
C TYR A 253 -4.62 15.80 12.22
N THR A 254 -4.74 15.85 10.90
CA THR A 254 -4.16 16.93 10.09
C THR A 254 -4.75 18.29 10.47
N LEU A 255 -6.05 18.37 10.69
CA LEU A 255 -6.73 19.59 11.13
C LEU A 255 -6.23 20.07 12.51
N THR A 256 -5.90 19.16 13.41
CA THR A 256 -5.27 19.56 14.69
C THR A 256 -3.86 20.14 14.51
N GLN A 257 -3.17 19.78 13.44
CA GLN A 257 -1.84 20.32 13.14
C GLN A 257 -1.87 21.70 12.44
N THR A 258 -2.86 21.92 11.56
CA THR A 258 -2.92 23.11 10.70
C THR A 258 -3.75 24.23 11.32
N ARG A 259 -4.84 23.92 12.04
CA ARG A 259 -5.78 24.91 12.56
C ARG A 259 -5.59 25.27 14.03
N ASN A 260 -4.84 24.51 14.78
CA ASN A 260 -4.48 24.71 16.20
C ASN A 260 -5.62 25.13 17.16
N THR A 261 -6.86 24.78 16.82
CA THR A 261 -8.09 25.16 17.55
C THR A 261 -8.54 24.12 18.57
N SER A 262 -7.95 22.91 18.53
CA SER A 262 -8.39 21.79 19.35
C SER A 262 -7.74 21.79 20.74
N PRO A 263 -8.45 21.35 21.80
CA PRO A 263 -7.90 21.14 23.13
C PRO A 263 -6.67 20.19 23.10
N CYS A 264 -5.73 20.39 24.01
CA CYS A 264 -4.49 19.58 24.05
C CYS A 264 -4.77 18.07 24.17
N LYS A 265 -5.76 17.68 24.97
CA LYS A 265 -6.19 16.29 25.08
C LYS A 265 -6.60 15.71 23.72
N ALA A 266 -7.47 16.40 22.99
CA ALA A 266 -7.92 15.95 21.67
C ALA A 266 -6.76 15.85 20.65
N GLN A 267 -5.78 16.77 20.71
CA GLN A 267 -4.57 16.69 19.87
C GLN A 267 -3.77 15.41 20.16
N ASN A 268 -3.64 15.04 21.43
CA ASN A 268 -2.93 13.83 21.86
C ASN A 268 -3.71 12.56 21.48
N ASP A 269 -5.02 12.53 21.69
CA ASP A 269 -5.88 11.39 21.33
C ASP A 269 -5.84 11.11 19.82
N TRP A 270 -5.97 12.16 18.98
CA TRP A 270 -5.85 12.02 17.52
C TRP A 270 -4.43 11.62 17.08
N TYR A 271 -3.40 12.06 17.81
CA TYR A 271 -2.04 11.63 17.53
C TYR A 271 -1.87 10.13 17.76
N ILE A 272 -2.31 9.61 18.92
CA ILE A 272 -2.22 8.18 19.25
C ILE A 272 -3.06 7.36 18.26
N ALA A 273 -4.29 7.79 17.97
CA ALA A 273 -5.17 7.12 17.00
C ALA A 273 -4.52 7.04 15.61
N LYS A 274 -3.91 8.15 15.14
CA LYS A 274 -3.21 8.20 13.85
C LYS A 274 -1.98 7.29 13.85
N GLU A 275 -1.16 7.27 14.93
CA GLU A 275 0.02 6.39 14.98
C GLU A 275 -0.38 4.90 14.98
N THR A 276 -1.41 4.54 15.76
CA THR A 276 -1.93 3.17 15.81
C THR A 276 -2.44 2.71 14.45
N THR A 277 -3.26 3.52 13.80
CA THR A 277 -3.83 3.18 12.49
C THR A 277 -2.81 3.24 11.37
N LEU A 278 -1.78 4.07 11.50
CA LEU A 278 -0.66 4.11 10.57
C LEU A 278 0.21 2.86 10.68
N TRP A 279 0.45 2.36 11.90
CA TRP A 279 1.12 1.09 12.10
C TRP A 279 0.30 -0.06 11.47
N LEU A 280 -1.02 -0.06 11.67
CA LEU A 280 -1.91 -1.03 11.03
C LEU A 280 -1.82 -0.95 9.50
N SER A 281 -1.77 0.26 8.92
CA SER A 281 -1.55 0.41 7.47
C SER A 281 -0.19 -0.13 7.03
N ALA A 282 0.85 0.05 7.84
CA ALA A 282 2.17 -0.45 7.53
C ALA A 282 2.24 -1.98 7.52
N THR A 283 1.36 -2.70 8.24
CA THR A 283 1.32 -4.17 8.21
C THR A 283 0.97 -4.73 6.82
N ASN A 284 0.42 -3.89 5.92
CA ASN A 284 0.16 -4.29 4.54
C ASN A 284 1.42 -4.84 3.83
N VAL A 285 2.60 -4.29 4.09
CA VAL A 285 3.86 -4.79 3.49
C VAL A 285 4.17 -6.25 3.85
N CYS A 286 3.62 -6.76 4.96
CA CYS A 286 3.74 -8.17 5.33
C CYS A 286 2.61 -9.02 4.72
N LEU A 287 1.45 -8.42 4.43
CA LEU A 287 0.28 -9.10 3.90
C LEU A 287 0.30 -9.21 2.37
N ASP A 288 0.94 -8.26 1.67
CA ASP A 288 1.04 -8.26 0.21
C ASP A 288 1.73 -9.54 -0.33
N PRO A 289 2.85 -10.05 0.23
CA PRO A 289 3.42 -11.33 -0.17
C PRO A 289 2.44 -12.51 -0.06
N LEU A 290 1.55 -12.52 0.93
CA LEU A 290 0.50 -13.51 1.04
C LEU A 290 -0.54 -13.35 -0.08
N ILE A 291 -0.91 -12.12 -0.42
CA ILE A 291 -1.79 -11.82 -1.56
C ILE A 291 -1.17 -12.34 -2.86
N TYR A 292 0.15 -12.21 -3.06
CA TYR A 292 0.84 -12.75 -4.24
C TYR A 292 0.71 -14.26 -4.36
N VAL A 293 0.81 -14.99 -3.24
CA VAL A 293 0.58 -16.45 -3.20
C VAL A 293 -0.84 -16.80 -3.63
N PHE A 294 -1.84 -15.99 -3.25
CA PHE A 294 -3.23 -16.23 -3.62
C PHE A 294 -3.54 -15.86 -5.07
N LEU A 295 -3.01 -14.74 -5.57
CA LEU A 295 -3.37 -14.19 -6.87
C LEU A 295 -2.46 -14.67 -8.01
N CYS A 296 -1.17 -14.89 -7.76
CA CYS A 296 -0.19 -15.22 -8.81
C CYS A 296 0.21 -16.69 -8.78
N LYS A 297 -0.28 -17.46 -9.78
CA LYS A 297 0.02 -18.90 -9.91
C LYS A 297 1.50 -19.14 -10.16
N MET A 298 2.16 -18.28 -10.96
CA MET A 298 3.59 -18.36 -11.25
C MET A 298 4.41 -18.13 -9.99
N PHE A 299 4.07 -17.11 -9.19
CA PHE A 299 4.73 -16.85 -7.92
C PHE A 299 4.63 -18.06 -6.97
N ARG A 300 3.44 -18.62 -6.79
CA ARG A 300 3.21 -19.79 -5.94
C ARG A 300 4.03 -21.00 -6.40
N ARG A 301 4.06 -21.29 -7.70
CA ARG A 301 4.86 -22.41 -8.25
C ARG A 301 6.35 -22.23 -8.00
N ARG A 302 6.85 -21.00 -8.24
CA ARG A 302 8.25 -20.67 -8.00
C ARG A 302 8.60 -20.77 -6.52
N LEU A 303 7.75 -20.23 -5.65
CA LEU A 303 7.91 -20.32 -4.20
C LEU A 303 7.98 -21.80 -3.73
N THR A 304 7.05 -22.64 -4.19
CA THR A 304 7.01 -24.06 -3.83
C THR A 304 8.26 -24.79 -4.35
N ALA A 305 8.71 -24.51 -5.57
CA ALA A 305 9.91 -25.13 -6.13
C ALA A 305 11.16 -24.76 -5.32
N THR A 306 11.26 -23.49 -4.90
CA THR A 306 12.37 -23.01 -4.06
C THR A 306 12.35 -23.66 -2.68
N LEU A 307 11.20 -23.69 -2.02
CA LEU A 307 11.07 -24.27 -0.68
C LEU A 307 11.26 -25.81 -0.69
N CYS A 308 10.84 -26.50 -1.75
CA CYS A 308 10.95 -27.94 -1.88
C CYS A 308 12.22 -28.40 -2.59
N GLN A 309 13.16 -27.50 -2.94
CA GLN A 309 14.39 -27.78 -3.69
C GLN A 309 14.19 -28.62 -4.96
N LYS A 310 12.99 -28.55 -5.57
CA LYS A 310 12.71 -29.27 -6.82
C LYS A 310 13.21 -28.46 -8.01
N PRO A 311 14.05 -29.03 -8.91
CA PRO A 311 14.44 -28.34 -10.12
C PRO A 311 13.21 -28.07 -10.98
N LEU A 312 13.00 -26.79 -11.34
CA LEU A 312 11.97 -26.41 -12.30
C LEU A 312 12.41 -26.88 -13.69
N GLN A 313 11.72 -27.85 -14.27
CA GLN A 313 11.90 -28.18 -15.67
C GLN A 313 11.46 -26.99 -16.55
N LYS A 314 12.23 -26.68 -17.58
CA LYS A 314 11.96 -25.59 -18.53
C LYS A 314 10.55 -25.70 -19.15
N ASN A 315 10.09 -26.93 -19.39
CA ASN A 315 8.74 -27.24 -19.89
C ASN A 315 7.61 -26.84 -18.92
N ASP A 316 7.86 -26.84 -17.59
CA ASP A 316 6.89 -26.39 -16.59
C ASP A 316 6.72 -24.86 -16.60
N MET A 317 7.76 -24.15 -17.00
CA MET A 317 7.74 -22.68 -17.10
C MET A 317 7.02 -22.23 -18.37
N ASP A 318 7.28 -22.88 -19.50
CA ASP A 318 6.61 -22.57 -20.76
C ASP A 318 5.13 -22.97 -20.74
N SER A 319 4.80 -24.13 -20.16
CA SER A 319 3.40 -24.52 -19.92
C SER A 319 2.68 -23.63 -18.91
N ALA A 320 3.40 -23.04 -17.93
CA ALA A 320 2.83 -22.09 -16.98
C ALA A 320 2.61 -20.72 -17.62
N ILE A 321 3.47 -20.30 -18.56
CA ILE A 321 3.29 -19.08 -19.35
C ILE A 321 2.08 -19.23 -20.28
N VAL A 322 2.02 -20.31 -21.04
CA VAL A 322 0.90 -20.63 -21.95
C VAL A 322 -0.38 -20.86 -21.16
N THR A 323 -0.34 -21.58 -20.04
CA THR A 323 -1.51 -21.84 -19.19
C THR A 323 -1.92 -20.60 -18.37
N SER A 324 -1.00 -19.70 -17.98
CA SER A 324 -1.40 -18.42 -17.36
C SER A 324 -2.08 -17.50 -18.37
N THR A 325 -1.63 -17.46 -19.59
CA THR A 325 -2.27 -16.71 -20.68
C THR A 325 -3.59 -17.37 -21.12
N GLN A 326 -3.68 -18.71 -21.15
CA GLN A 326 -4.90 -19.45 -21.49
C GLN A 326 -5.84 -19.69 -20.30
N MET A 327 -5.38 -19.90 -19.06
CA MET A 327 -6.25 -20.01 -17.88
C MET A 327 -6.71 -18.67 -17.31
N GLU A 328 -6.05 -17.56 -17.65
CA GLU A 328 -6.68 -16.25 -17.57
C GLU A 328 -7.91 -16.19 -18.50
N MET A 329 -7.95 -16.99 -19.58
CA MET A 329 -9.10 -17.15 -20.48
C MET A 329 -9.96 -18.39 -20.23
N THR A 330 -9.44 -19.48 -19.66
CA THR A 330 -10.13 -20.81 -19.59
C THR A 330 -10.57 -21.27 -18.20
N GLU A 331 -10.45 -20.46 -17.16
CA GLU A 331 -11.27 -20.68 -15.96
C GLU A 331 -12.77 -20.40 -16.24
N ILE A 332 -13.10 -19.93 -17.47
CA ILE A 332 -14.47 -19.82 -17.97
C ILE A 332 -14.56 -20.73 -19.20
N PRO A 333 -15.24 -21.87 -19.16
CA PRO A 333 -15.51 -22.62 -20.37
C PRO A 333 -16.41 -21.79 -21.28
N ILE A 334 -15.85 -21.26 -22.36
CA ILE A 334 -16.63 -20.69 -23.45
C ILE A 334 -17.25 -21.86 -24.19
N ASN A 335 -18.53 -22.05 -24.00
CA ASN A 335 -19.31 -23.00 -24.76
C ASN A 335 -19.52 -22.38 -26.15
N ASN A 336 -18.60 -22.64 -27.11
CA ASN A 336 -18.85 -22.42 -28.52
C ASN A 336 -19.84 -23.47 -29.00
N ARG A 337 -21.10 -23.16 -28.89
CA ARG A 337 -22.17 -23.72 -29.73
C ARG A 337 -23.06 -22.56 -30.17
N LEU A 338 -22.92 -22.17 -31.43
CA LEU A 338 -24.01 -21.68 -32.25
C LEU A 338 -25.09 -22.73 -32.33
#